data_2e643815d850232ae0f2d1318b0f0417
#
_entry.id   2e643815d850232ae0f2d1318b0f0417
#
_cell.length_a   1.000
_cell.length_b   1.000
_cell.length_c   1.000
_cell.angle_alpha   90.00
_cell.angle_beta   90.00
_cell.angle_gamma   90.00
#
_symmetry.space_group_name_H-M   'P 1'
#
loop_
_entity.id
_entity.type
_entity.pdbx_description
1 polymer ?
#
loop_
_entity_poly.entity_id
_entity_poly.type
_entity_poly.pdbx_seq_one_letter_code
_entity_poly.pdbx_strand_id
1 'polypeptide(L)'
;MILFIGTEERGYFVEDTAHSEVEFSGYAPDLSEIMDSVILARNYSHIIIDAEMLINDYVTIGELSKRIMSAVPSPLIFLTSGYSEDTELIRSLRRSGVFNFITATTLAGIKDDLIRALEGRNSPLPPPSEPGVSPPEMPVIQALPPYQTIAVSGCIDRIGTTTQAIQLVKYLVFRGHRACYIELNENGYIQALKELYEDGVSSDDGIGRVTYQSVDMFYRKDKIADVLRLGYEFYVYDFGIFDAVGFSLVSYLEKNIKVMVCGIKPNEVGCMSEVLSSLYDKEIEYIFSFTHESDKKDILELMSDRAEHTFFAPWSPDPFVYSSQAGEQFEKLLPVSSVEPVKEKKRFRFPGRKK
;
A
#
# COMPACT_ATOMS: atom_id res chain seq x y z
N MET A 1 -12.23 -28.47 15.31
CA MET A 1 -12.38 -27.10 15.85
C MET A 1 -11.27 -26.24 15.26
N ILE A 2 -11.63 -25.07 14.75
CA ILE A 2 -10.71 -24.07 14.16
C ILE A 2 -10.52 -22.96 15.19
N LEU A 3 -9.29 -22.46 15.34
CA LEU A 3 -9.03 -21.22 16.08
C LEU A 3 -9.04 -20.04 15.12
N PHE A 4 -9.83 -19.03 15.40
CA PHE A 4 -9.77 -17.73 14.72
C PHE A 4 -9.19 -16.66 15.66
N ILE A 5 -8.00 -16.19 15.35
CA ILE A 5 -7.36 -15.09 16.08
C ILE A 5 -7.89 -13.80 15.49
N GLY A 6 -8.89 -13.24 16.17
CA GLY A 6 -9.68 -12.12 15.76
C GLY A 6 -11.06 -12.10 16.39
N THR A 7 -11.85 -11.06 16.07
CA THR A 7 -13.21 -10.91 16.57
C THR A 7 -14.21 -11.77 15.77
N GLU A 8 -15.31 -12.14 16.41
CA GLU A 8 -16.41 -12.87 15.77
C GLU A 8 -16.98 -12.11 14.56
N GLU A 9 -17.07 -10.79 14.64
CA GLU A 9 -17.51 -9.94 13.53
C GLU A 9 -16.64 -10.06 12.28
N ARG A 10 -15.35 -10.27 12.46
CA ARG A 10 -14.37 -10.42 11.35
C ARG A 10 -14.32 -11.84 10.81
N GLY A 11 -14.60 -12.84 11.65
CA GLY A 11 -14.51 -14.26 11.32
C GLY A 11 -15.86 -14.97 11.16
N TYR A 12 -17.02 -14.24 11.17
CA TYR A 12 -18.36 -14.84 11.14
C TYR A 12 -18.63 -15.82 10.00
N PHE A 13 -17.91 -15.66 8.88
CA PHE A 13 -18.06 -16.51 7.71
C PHE A 13 -17.35 -17.87 7.84
N VAL A 14 -16.44 -18.03 8.82
CA VAL A 14 -15.57 -19.21 8.92
C VAL A 14 -16.37 -20.45 9.30
N GLU A 15 -17.24 -20.36 10.29
CA GLU A 15 -18.05 -21.48 10.77
C GLU A 15 -18.94 -22.05 9.68
N ASP A 16 -19.69 -21.18 8.99
CA ASP A 16 -20.57 -21.56 7.89
C ASP A 16 -19.80 -22.19 6.70
N THR A 17 -18.59 -21.67 6.42
CA THR A 17 -17.81 -22.10 5.26
C THR A 17 -17.04 -23.40 5.53
N ALA A 18 -16.47 -23.52 6.72
CA ALA A 18 -15.66 -24.68 7.11
C ALA A 18 -16.52 -25.85 7.63
N HIS A 19 -17.79 -25.64 7.91
CA HIS A 19 -18.69 -26.60 8.57
C HIS A 19 -18.06 -27.21 9.83
N SER A 20 -17.36 -26.40 10.60
CA SER A 20 -16.59 -26.77 11.78
C SER A 20 -16.75 -25.73 12.87
N GLU A 21 -16.78 -26.18 14.12
CA GLU A 21 -16.81 -25.30 15.28
C GLU A 21 -15.58 -24.39 15.29
N VAL A 22 -15.81 -23.08 15.56
CA VAL A 22 -14.79 -22.03 15.58
C VAL A 22 -14.69 -21.44 16.98
N GLU A 23 -13.47 -21.38 17.51
CA GLU A 23 -13.15 -20.64 18.74
C GLU A 23 -12.56 -19.30 18.35
N PHE A 24 -13.12 -18.20 18.84
CA PHE A 24 -12.63 -16.85 18.60
C PHE A 24 -11.80 -16.37 19.78
N SER A 25 -10.58 -15.86 19.52
CA SER A 25 -9.73 -15.28 20.57
C SER A 25 -10.25 -13.91 21.08
N GLY A 26 -11.12 -13.27 20.34
CA GLY A 26 -11.51 -11.88 20.56
C GLY A 26 -10.42 -10.91 20.08
N TYR A 27 -10.47 -9.67 20.58
CA TYR A 27 -9.44 -8.68 20.28
C TYR A 27 -8.12 -9.04 20.96
N ALA A 28 -7.14 -9.38 20.17
CA ALA A 28 -5.84 -9.85 20.64
C ALA A 28 -4.74 -9.36 19.67
N PRO A 29 -4.30 -8.11 19.85
CA PRO A 29 -3.44 -7.45 18.87
C PRO A 29 -1.99 -7.95 18.89
N ASP A 30 -1.50 -8.50 19.99
CA ASP A 30 -0.14 -9.03 20.09
C ASP A 30 -0.14 -10.56 19.94
N LEU A 31 0.41 -11.04 18.83
CA LEU A 31 0.51 -12.47 18.53
C LEU A 31 1.38 -13.23 19.56
N SER A 32 2.34 -12.57 20.21
CA SER A 32 3.19 -13.18 21.22
C SER A 32 2.43 -13.54 22.49
N GLU A 33 1.47 -12.72 22.89
CA GLU A 33 0.64 -12.97 24.08
C GLU A 33 -0.35 -14.14 23.86
N ILE A 34 -0.84 -14.29 22.63
CA ILE A 34 -1.80 -15.33 22.26
C ILE A 34 -1.11 -16.68 22.12
N MET A 35 0.15 -16.69 21.69
CA MET A 35 0.87 -17.92 21.39
C MET A 35 0.87 -18.89 22.59
N ASP A 36 1.24 -18.42 23.76
CA ASP A 36 1.38 -19.25 24.96
C ASP A 36 0.03 -19.56 25.63
N SER A 37 -0.90 -18.60 25.61
CA SER A 37 -2.16 -18.68 26.35
C SER A 37 -3.27 -19.41 25.59
N VAL A 38 -3.30 -19.35 24.28
CA VAL A 38 -4.40 -19.88 23.46
C VAL A 38 -3.89 -20.93 22.46
N ILE A 39 -2.89 -20.59 21.64
CA ILE A 39 -2.46 -21.47 20.53
C ILE A 39 -1.87 -22.78 21.05
N LEU A 40 -1.04 -22.72 22.09
CA LEU A 40 -0.40 -23.91 22.67
C LEU A 40 -1.27 -24.65 23.69
N ALA A 41 -2.39 -24.04 24.10
CA ALA A 41 -3.27 -24.62 25.11
C ALA A 41 -4.13 -25.78 24.60
N ARG A 42 -4.43 -25.84 23.31
CA ARG A 42 -5.34 -26.85 22.69
C ARG A 42 -4.85 -27.29 21.31
N ASN A 43 -5.39 -28.41 20.84
CA ASN A 43 -5.17 -28.88 19.47
C ASN A 43 -6.27 -28.36 18.56
N TYR A 44 -5.92 -27.51 17.64
CA TYR A 44 -6.81 -27.01 16.59
C TYR A 44 -6.53 -27.73 15.27
N SER A 45 -7.56 -27.90 14.44
CA SER A 45 -7.39 -28.42 13.08
C SER A 45 -6.68 -27.41 12.16
N HIS A 46 -7.02 -26.13 12.33
CA HIS A 46 -6.44 -24.98 11.61
C HIS A 46 -6.40 -23.78 12.54
N ILE A 47 -5.48 -22.86 12.28
CA ILE A 47 -5.38 -21.59 12.97
C ILE A 47 -5.47 -20.49 11.91
N ILE A 48 -6.51 -19.66 12.00
CA ILE A 48 -6.72 -18.51 11.12
C ILE A 48 -6.36 -17.25 11.89
N ILE A 49 -5.53 -16.40 11.31
CA ILE A 49 -5.05 -15.17 11.94
C ILE A 49 -5.52 -13.99 11.11
N ASP A 50 -6.28 -13.08 11.71
CA ASP A 50 -6.64 -11.80 11.10
C ASP A 50 -5.45 -10.84 11.17
N ALA A 51 -4.80 -10.63 10.04
CA ALA A 51 -3.60 -9.81 9.96
C ALA A 51 -3.85 -8.33 10.29
N GLU A 52 -5.05 -7.83 10.04
CA GLU A 52 -5.42 -6.43 10.31
C GLU A 52 -5.52 -6.10 11.81
N MET A 53 -5.61 -7.12 12.65
CA MET A 53 -5.69 -6.93 14.10
C MET A 53 -4.34 -6.91 14.80
N LEU A 54 -3.27 -7.31 14.10
CA LEU A 54 -1.94 -7.44 14.70
C LEU A 54 -1.22 -6.10 14.71
N ILE A 55 -0.64 -5.76 15.86
CA ILE A 55 0.21 -4.56 16.05
C ILE A 55 1.71 -4.88 15.95
N ASN A 56 2.07 -6.16 15.84
CA ASN A 56 3.45 -6.55 15.69
C ASN A 56 4.01 -6.10 14.34
N ASP A 57 5.29 -5.79 14.29
CA ASP A 57 5.97 -5.56 13.01
C ASP A 57 6.03 -6.85 12.16
N TYR A 58 6.18 -6.70 10.85
CA TYR A 58 6.10 -7.82 9.92
C TYR A 58 7.20 -8.88 10.09
N VAL A 59 8.37 -8.47 10.58
CA VAL A 59 9.47 -9.40 10.87
C VAL A 59 9.09 -10.25 12.08
N THR A 60 8.60 -9.62 13.13
CA THR A 60 8.11 -10.27 14.35
C THR A 60 6.95 -11.22 14.04
N ILE A 61 5.96 -10.80 13.22
CA ILE A 61 4.87 -11.69 12.78
C ILE A 61 5.42 -12.93 12.06
N GLY A 62 6.40 -12.75 11.17
CA GLY A 62 7.04 -13.87 10.48
C GLY A 62 7.75 -14.82 11.43
N GLU A 63 8.53 -14.31 12.38
CA GLU A 63 9.25 -15.13 13.37
C GLU A 63 8.29 -15.89 14.31
N LEU A 64 7.24 -15.21 14.79
CA LEU A 64 6.21 -15.83 15.61
C LEU A 64 5.45 -16.92 14.84
N SER A 65 5.09 -16.67 13.59
CA SER A 65 4.45 -17.66 12.72
C SER A 65 5.33 -18.91 12.55
N LYS A 66 6.64 -18.74 12.35
CA LYS A 66 7.58 -19.85 12.27
C LYS A 66 7.66 -20.63 13.58
N ARG A 67 7.64 -19.94 14.73
CA ARG A 67 7.60 -20.58 16.05
C ARG A 67 6.31 -21.36 16.25
N ILE A 68 5.15 -20.81 15.90
CA ILE A 68 3.85 -21.48 15.99
C ILE A 68 3.86 -22.75 15.15
N MET A 69 4.25 -22.69 13.87
CA MET A 69 4.33 -23.85 12.98
C MET A 69 5.31 -24.92 13.46
N SER A 70 6.32 -24.56 14.25
CA SER A 70 7.26 -25.52 14.86
C SER A 70 6.68 -26.16 16.12
N ALA A 71 5.76 -25.50 16.80
CA ALA A 71 5.19 -25.92 18.08
C ALA A 71 3.88 -26.72 17.94
N VAL A 72 3.07 -26.41 16.91
CA VAL A 72 1.78 -27.07 16.68
C VAL A 72 1.68 -27.57 15.23
N PRO A 73 1.05 -28.76 15.01
CA PRO A 73 0.90 -29.33 13.67
C PRO A 73 -0.19 -28.65 12.83
N SER A 74 -0.89 -27.68 13.40
CA SER A 74 -2.03 -27.02 12.78
C SER A 74 -1.57 -26.07 11.66
N PRO A 75 -2.10 -26.20 10.43
CA PRO A 75 -1.83 -25.24 9.37
C PRO A 75 -2.23 -23.81 9.76
N LEU A 76 -1.34 -22.85 9.48
CA LEU A 76 -1.63 -21.43 9.64
C LEU A 76 -2.24 -20.88 8.35
N ILE A 77 -3.30 -20.09 8.50
CA ILE A 77 -3.99 -19.36 7.44
C ILE A 77 -4.04 -17.88 7.86
N PHE A 78 -3.60 -16.98 7.01
CA PHE A 78 -3.69 -15.55 7.29
C PHE A 78 -4.84 -14.93 6.51
N LEU A 79 -5.76 -14.24 7.21
CA LEU A 79 -6.74 -13.36 6.61
C LEU A 79 -6.06 -12.03 6.30
N THR A 80 -5.78 -11.81 5.01
CA THR A 80 -5.07 -10.65 4.48
C THR A 80 -5.90 -10.00 3.38
N SER A 81 -7.21 -9.88 3.59
CA SER A 81 -8.15 -9.32 2.63
C SER A 81 -7.71 -7.91 2.22
N GLY A 82 -7.54 -7.70 0.92
CA GLY A 82 -7.09 -6.40 0.39
C GLY A 82 -5.57 -6.18 0.37
N TYR A 83 -4.78 -7.07 0.97
CA TYR A 83 -3.32 -7.01 0.83
C TYR A 83 -2.92 -7.54 -0.55
N SER A 84 -2.02 -6.84 -1.22
CA SER A 84 -1.39 -7.36 -2.42
C SER A 84 -0.36 -8.44 -2.06
N GLU A 85 -0.12 -9.39 -2.97
CA GLU A 85 0.89 -10.44 -2.78
C GLU A 85 2.32 -9.90 -2.55
N ASP A 86 2.57 -8.66 -2.91
CA ASP A 86 3.87 -7.99 -2.79
C ASP A 86 4.05 -7.20 -1.50
N THR A 87 3.09 -7.24 -0.58
CA THR A 87 3.25 -6.56 0.72
C THR A 87 4.37 -7.17 1.53
N GLU A 88 5.04 -6.36 2.34
CA GLU A 88 6.13 -6.82 3.22
C GLU A 88 5.64 -7.91 4.18
N LEU A 89 4.40 -7.79 4.67
CA LEU A 89 3.76 -8.81 5.51
C LEU A 89 3.71 -10.16 4.80
N ILE A 90 3.12 -10.23 3.60
CA ILE A 90 3.00 -11.49 2.84
C ILE A 90 4.38 -12.05 2.49
N ARG A 91 5.34 -11.18 2.12
CA ARG A 91 6.72 -11.60 1.88
C ARG A 91 7.39 -12.17 3.14
N SER A 92 7.22 -11.52 4.29
CA SER A 92 7.75 -11.99 5.58
C SER A 92 7.15 -13.35 5.95
N LEU A 93 5.83 -13.49 5.84
CA LEU A 93 5.13 -14.73 6.11
C LEU A 93 5.57 -15.86 5.17
N ARG A 94 5.71 -15.61 3.87
CA ARG A 94 6.22 -16.59 2.89
C ARG A 94 7.66 -17.03 3.20
N ARG A 95 8.54 -16.10 3.61
CA ARG A 95 9.91 -16.43 4.06
C ARG A 95 9.89 -17.30 5.31
N SER A 96 8.89 -17.15 6.14
CA SER A 96 8.68 -17.96 7.35
C SER A 96 7.99 -19.29 7.09
N GLY A 97 7.58 -19.58 5.86
CA GLY A 97 6.96 -20.85 5.47
C GLY A 97 5.43 -20.86 5.49
N VAL A 98 4.78 -19.70 5.63
CA VAL A 98 3.33 -19.56 5.52
C VAL A 98 2.95 -19.35 4.06
N PHE A 99 2.03 -20.18 3.54
CA PHE A 99 1.57 -20.13 2.16
C PHE A 99 0.04 -20.03 2.02
N ASN A 100 -0.71 -20.16 3.11
CA ASN A 100 -2.16 -20.11 3.10
C ASN A 100 -2.64 -18.69 3.44
N PHE A 101 -3.13 -17.98 2.43
CA PHE A 101 -3.64 -16.62 2.55
C PHE A 101 -5.07 -16.54 2.04
N ILE A 102 -5.89 -15.71 2.69
CA ILE A 102 -7.21 -15.27 2.24
C ILE A 102 -7.04 -13.81 1.80
N THR A 103 -6.93 -13.57 0.49
CA THR A 103 -6.59 -12.26 -0.07
C THR A 103 -7.78 -11.56 -0.73
N ALA A 104 -8.84 -12.31 -1.01
CA ALA A 104 -10.04 -11.77 -1.66
C ALA A 104 -10.72 -10.70 -0.78
N THR A 105 -11.32 -9.71 -1.45
CA THR A 105 -12.03 -8.60 -0.80
C THR A 105 -13.56 -8.76 -0.81
N THR A 106 -14.08 -9.70 -1.61
CA THR A 106 -15.51 -10.00 -1.64
C THR A 106 -15.82 -11.23 -0.80
N LEU A 107 -16.97 -11.26 -0.14
CA LEU A 107 -17.37 -12.38 0.73
C LEU A 107 -17.33 -13.74 0.00
N ALA A 108 -17.76 -13.79 -1.27
CA ALA A 108 -17.70 -15.00 -2.06
C ALA A 108 -16.25 -15.45 -2.29
N GLY A 109 -15.37 -14.52 -2.68
CA GLY A 109 -13.94 -14.80 -2.86
C GLY A 109 -13.25 -15.20 -1.56
N ILE A 110 -13.58 -14.54 -0.43
CA ILE A 110 -13.06 -14.89 0.91
C ILE A 110 -13.42 -16.35 1.26
N LYS A 111 -14.67 -16.77 1.02
CA LYS A 111 -15.11 -18.15 1.25
C LYS A 111 -14.37 -19.15 0.35
N ASP A 112 -14.18 -18.81 -0.93
CA ASP A 112 -13.43 -19.65 -1.87
C ASP A 112 -11.95 -19.77 -1.50
N ASP A 113 -11.31 -18.66 -1.08
CA ASP A 113 -9.94 -18.67 -0.58
C ASP A 113 -9.80 -19.52 0.69
N LEU A 114 -10.77 -19.39 1.62
CA LEU A 114 -10.79 -20.16 2.85
C LEU A 114 -10.89 -21.68 2.55
N ILE A 115 -11.79 -22.09 1.68
CA ILE A 115 -11.93 -23.50 1.29
C ILE A 115 -10.60 -24.04 0.72
N ARG A 116 -9.97 -23.29 -0.19
CA ARG A 116 -8.67 -23.67 -0.77
C ARG A 116 -7.57 -23.79 0.28
N ALA A 117 -7.55 -22.87 1.25
CA ALA A 117 -6.58 -22.86 2.33
C ALA A 117 -6.78 -24.04 3.31
N LEU A 118 -8.03 -24.35 3.66
CA LEU A 118 -8.38 -25.50 4.51
C LEU A 118 -8.05 -26.85 3.85
N GLU A 119 -8.16 -26.93 2.53
CA GLU A 119 -7.80 -28.14 1.75
C GLU A 119 -6.29 -28.26 1.47
N GLY A 120 -5.48 -27.30 1.92
CA GLY A 120 -4.02 -27.27 1.72
C GLY A 120 -3.60 -27.04 0.25
N ARG A 121 -4.50 -26.56 -0.60
CA ARG A 121 -4.21 -26.36 -2.05
C ARG A 121 -3.27 -25.21 -2.35
N ASN A 122 -2.95 -24.37 -1.37
CA ASN A 122 -2.04 -23.23 -1.50
C ASN A 122 -0.59 -23.55 -1.10
N SER A 123 -0.33 -24.75 -0.55
CA SER A 123 1.03 -25.18 -0.22
C SER A 123 1.79 -25.54 -1.50
N PRO A 124 3.05 -25.12 -1.66
CA PRO A 124 3.86 -25.59 -2.77
C PRO A 124 4.00 -27.11 -2.64
N LEU A 125 3.58 -27.84 -3.69
CA LEU A 125 3.82 -29.28 -3.77
C LEU A 125 5.33 -29.53 -3.71
N PRO A 126 5.81 -30.50 -2.90
CA PRO A 126 7.20 -30.94 -2.99
C PRO A 126 7.45 -31.42 -4.44
N PRO A 127 8.59 -31.09 -5.05
CA PRO A 127 8.88 -31.51 -6.40
C PRO A 127 8.83 -33.04 -6.49
N PRO A 128 8.18 -33.62 -7.51
CA PRO A 128 8.22 -35.06 -7.71
C PRO A 128 9.66 -35.49 -7.96
N SER A 129 10.12 -36.44 -7.17
CA SER A 129 11.45 -37.03 -7.31
C SER A 129 11.41 -38.01 -8.51
N GLU A 130 11.62 -37.51 -9.71
CA GLU A 130 11.93 -38.35 -10.88
C GLU A 130 13.30 -37.99 -11.43
N PRO A 131 14.21 -38.98 -11.67
CA PRO A 131 15.51 -38.70 -12.25
C PRO A 131 15.38 -38.59 -13.77
N GLY A 132 15.69 -37.41 -14.32
CA GLY A 132 16.05 -37.28 -15.72
C GLY A 132 15.23 -36.37 -16.64
N VAL A 133 14.41 -35.46 -16.14
CA VAL A 133 13.82 -34.41 -16.96
C VAL A 133 14.35 -33.08 -16.48
N SER A 134 15.06 -32.38 -17.37
CA SER A 134 15.43 -30.98 -17.13
C SER A 134 14.17 -30.19 -16.82
N PRO A 135 14.14 -29.36 -15.77
CA PRO A 135 12.97 -28.54 -15.46
C PRO A 135 12.64 -27.67 -16.72
N PRO A 136 11.37 -27.51 -17.07
CA PRO A 136 11.02 -26.48 -18.05
C PRO A 136 11.59 -25.15 -17.51
N GLU A 137 12.28 -24.42 -18.36
CA GLU A 137 12.74 -23.07 -18.04
C GLU A 137 11.53 -22.28 -17.54
N MET A 138 11.47 -22.10 -16.21
CA MET A 138 10.51 -21.14 -15.65
C MET A 138 10.81 -19.81 -16.31
N PRO A 139 9.79 -19.08 -16.78
CA PRO A 139 10.04 -17.74 -17.28
C PRO A 139 10.77 -16.98 -16.19
N VAL A 140 11.96 -16.51 -16.52
CA VAL A 140 12.74 -15.66 -15.62
C VAL A 140 11.81 -14.52 -15.25
N ILE A 141 11.27 -14.55 -14.02
CA ILE A 141 10.55 -13.40 -13.47
C ILE A 141 11.63 -12.33 -13.41
N GLN A 142 11.63 -11.45 -14.40
CA GLN A 142 12.52 -10.29 -14.37
C GLN A 142 12.20 -9.58 -13.05
N ALA A 143 13.19 -9.53 -12.16
CA ALA A 143 13.06 -8.78 -10.94
C ALA A 143 12.61 -7.36 -11.32
N LEU A 144 11.46 -6.94 -10.81
CA LEU A 144 10.99 -5.57 -11.02
C LEU A 144 12.12 -4.64 -10.56
N PRO A 145 12.42 -3.57 -11.31
CA PRO A 145 13.39 -2.59 -10.84
C PRO A 145 12.97 -2.09 -9.46
N PRO A 146 13.92 -1.74 -8.59
CA PRO A 146 13.61 -1.21 -7.27
C PRO A 146 12.71 0.02 -7.43
N TYR A 147 11.56 0.01 -6.77
CA TYR A 147 10.61 1.11 -6.78
C TYR A 147 10.31 1.58 -5.37
N GLN A 148 9.80 2.79 -5.24
CA GLN A 148 9.34 3.35 -3.98
C GLN A 148 7.84 3.61 -4.01
N THR A 149 7.20 3.42 -2.88
CA THR A 149 5.77 3.65 -2.67
C THR A 149 5.58 4.80 -1.71
N ILE A 150 4.68 5.72 -2.05
CA ILE A 150 4.39 6.91 -1.26
C ILE A 150 2.89 6.93 -0.99
N ALA A 151 2.50 6.95 0.28
CA ALA A 151 1.11 7.13 0.69
C ALA A 151 0.84 8.59 0.99
N VAL A 152 -0.27 9.12 0.48
CA VAL A 152 -0.75 10.45 0.82
C VAL A 152 -2.17 10.31 1.37
N SER A 153 -2.40 10.83 2.58
CA SER A 153 -3.72 10.89 3.20
C SER A 153 -3.97 12.27 3.79
N GLY A 154 -5.21 12.66 4.00
CA GLY A 154 -5.57 13.96 4.57
C GLY A 154 -6.34 13.83 5.86
N CYS A 155 -6.21 14.80 6.76
CA CYS A 155 -6.95 14.82 8.03
C CYS A 155 -8.46 14.92 7.85
N ILE A 156 -8.91 15.65 6.82
CA ILE A 156 -10.33 15.85 6.52
C ILE A 156 -10.55 15.97 5.02
N ASP A 157 -11.82 15.95 4.62
CA ASP A 157 -12.21 16.22 3.23
C ASP A 157 -11.78 17.63 2.80
N ARG A 158 -11.39 17.75 1.52
CA ARG A 158 -10.95 19.00 0.87
C ARG A 158 -9.72 19.68 1.47
N ILE A 159 -8.93 18.99 2.27
CA ILE A 159 -7.65 19.53 2.78
C ILE A 159 -6.55 19.59 1.71
N GLY A 160 -6.79 19.04 0.52
CA GLY A 160 -5.86 19.06 -0.60
C GLY A 160 -5.06 17.77 -0.79
N THR A 161 -5.49 16.64 -0.25
CA THR A 161 -4.83 15.32 -0.35
C THR A 161 -4.50 14.97 -1.80
N THR A 162 -5.52 14.92 -2.68
CA THR A 162 -5.35 14.62 -4.11
C THR A 162 -4.44 15.63 -4.81
N THR A 163 -4.55 16.91 -4.44
CA THR A 163 -3.67 17.98 -4.98
C THR A 163 -2.21 17.69 -4.64
N GLN A 164 -1.91 17.38 -3.39
CA GLN A 164 -0.53 17.07 -2.96
C GLN A 164 -0.01 15.80 -3.61
N ALA A 165 -0.83 14.76 -3.73
CA ALA A 165 -0.45 13.51 -4.39
C ALA A 165 -0.08 13.73 -5.88
N ILE A 166 -0.90 14.48 -6.62
CA ILE A 166 -0.64 14.79 -8.04
C ILE A 166 0.59 15.71 -8.17
N GLN A 167 0.72 16.73 -7.32
CA GLN A 167 1.87 17.64 -7.31
C GLN A 167 3.18 16.88 -7.01
N LEU A 168 3.15 15.89 -6.13
CA LEU A 168 4.30 15.03 -5.85
C LEU A 168 4.70 14.19 -7.08
N VAL A 169 3.72 13.63 -7.81
CA VAL A 169 4.00 12.94 -9.08
C VAL A 169 4.63 13.90 -10.08
N LYS A 170 4.11 15.13 -10.20
CA LYS A 170 4.66 16.15 -11.10
C LYS A 170 6.09 16.54 -10.72
N TYR A 171 6.38 16.68 -9.44
CA TYR A 171 7.75 16.91 -8.95
C TYR A 171 8.68 15.78 -9.38
N LEU A 172 8.31 14.53 -9.16
CA LEU A 172 9.12 13.37 -9.53
C LEU A 172 9.37 13.30 -11.06
N VAL A 173 8.31 13.50 -11.84
CA VAL A 173 8.41 13.56 -13.31
C VAL A 173 9.30 14.72 -13.76
N PHE A 174 9.19 15.89 -13.13
CA PHE A 174 10.04 17.05 -13.42
C PHE A 174 11.53 16.75 -13.11
N ARG A 175 11.80 15.95 -12.08
CA ARG A 175 13.17 15.49 -11.74
C ARG A 175 13.67 14.36 -12.66
N GLY A 176 12.87 13.93 -13.63
CA GLY A 176 13.21 12.92 -14.63
C GLY A 176 12.89 11.47 -14.23
N HIS A 177 12.20 11.28 -13.11
CA HIS A 177 11.79 9.94 -12.65
C HIS A 177 10.49 9.50 -13.30
N ARG A 178 10.31 8.19 -13.45
CA ARG A 178 9.03 7.59 -13.84
C ARG A 178 8.16 7.44 -12.60
N ALA A 179 7.10 8.26 -12.51
CA ALA A 179 6.17 8.24 -11.39
C ALA A 179 4.72 8.18 -11.87
N CYS A 180 3.85 7.59 -11.08
CA CYS A 180 2.41 7.55 -11.35
C CYS A 180 1.59 7.79 -10.08
N TYR A 181 0.34 8.20 -10.29
CA TYR A 181 -0.67 8.37 -9.25
C TYR A 181 -1.62 7.17 -9.23
N ILE A 182 -2.00 6.71 -8.04
CA ILE A 182 -2.96 5.62 -7.85
C ILE A 182 -4.05 6.08 -6.88
N GLU A 183 -5.31 6.08 -7.34
CA GLU A 183 -6.48 6.42 -6.53
C GLU A 183 -6.91 5.19 -5.72
N LEU A 184 -6.71 5.25 -4.40
CA LEU A 184 -7.19 4.21 -3.48
C LEU A 184 -8.48 4.61 -2.74
N ASN A 185 -8.79 5.89 -2.71
CA ASN A 185 -10.04 6.39 -2.14
C ASN A 185 -11.26 6.14 -3.06
N GLU A 186 -12.45 6.48 -2.58
CA GLU A 186 -13.71 6.29 -3.30
C GLU A 186 -14.23 7.59 -3.95
N ASN A 187 -13.39 8.63 -4.09
CA ASN A 187 -13.84 9.94 -4.58
C ASN A 187 -14.14 9.94 -6.07
N GLY A 188 -13.58 9.00 -6.84
CA GLY A 188 -13.79 8.89 -8.29
C GLY A 188 -13.21 10.08 -9.08
N TYR A 189 -12.16 10.69 -8.56
CA TYR A 189 -11.55 11.89 -9.17
C TYR A 189 -11.05 11.63 -10.59
N ILE A 190 -10.39 10.48 -10.82
CA ILE A 190 -9.86 10.14 -12.15
C ILE A 190 -10.99 9.88 -13.15
N GLN A 191 -12.06 9.21 -12.73
CA GLN A 191 -13.21 8.97 -13.59
C GLN A 191 -13.91 10.27 -13.97
N ALA A 192 -14.13 11.17 -13.01
CA ALA A 192 -14.67 12.50 -13.27
C ALA A 192 -13.77 13.31 -14.21
N LEU A 193 -12.46 13.24 -14.04
CA LEU A 193 -11.51 13.90 -14.95
C LEU A 193 -11.65 13.37 -16.38
N LYS A 194 -11.74 12.05 -16.55
CA LYS A 194 -11.94 11.41 -17.86
C LYS A 194 -13.23 11.85 -18.54
N GLU A 195 -14.30 12.01 -17.77
CA GLU A 195 -15.64 12.38 -18.30
C GLU A 195 -15.75 13.88 -18.63
N LEU A 196 -15.08 14.74 -17.86
CA LEU A 196 -15.22 16.19 -17.99
C LEU A 196 -14.19 16.83 -18.93
N TYR A 197 -13.04 16.21 -19.13
CA TYR A 197 -11.96 16.74 -19.96
C TYR A 197 -11.80 15.88 -21.22
N GLU A 198 -12.53 16.22 -22.28
CA GLU A 198 -12.46 15.51 -23.57
C GLU A 198 -11.13 15.74 -24.29
N ASP A 199 -10.59 16.97 -24.18
CA ASP A 199 -9.33 17.34 -24.82
C ASP A 199 -8.11 17.09 -23.92
N GLY A 200 -7.09 16.43 -24.48
CA GLY A 200 -5.81 16.22 -23.82
C GLY A 200 -5.77 15.04 -22.84
N VAL A 201 -6.84 14.26 -22.72
CA VAL A 201 -6.90 13.04 -21.91
C VAL A 201 -6.72 11.81 -22.81
N SER A 202 -5.79 10.93 -22.44
CA SER A 202 -5.72 9.58 -23.01
C SER A 202 -6.10 8.55 -21.97
N SER A 203 -6.81 7.48 -22.35
CA SER A 203 -7.26 6.46 -21.41
C SER A 203 -7.03 5.05 -21.92
N ASP A 204 -6.80 4.12 -20.97
CA ASP A 204 -6.73 2.69 -21.18
C ASP A 204 -7.59 2.00 -20.11
N ASP A 205 -8.79 1.61 -20.48
CA ASP A 205 -9.76 1.03 -19.55
C ASP A 205 -9.37 -0.39 -19.10
N GLY A 206 -8.47 -1.07 -19.83
CA GLY A 206 -7.99 -2.40 -19.48
C GLY A 206 -7.32 -2.45 -18.13
N ILE A 207 -6.47 -1.47 -17.84
CA ILE A 207 -5.78 -1.30 -16.56
C ILE A 207 -6.30 -0.11 -15.74
N GLY A 208 -7.29 0.62 -16.24
CA GLY A 208 -7.84 1.80 -15.58
C GLY A 208 -6.88 2.99 -15.57
N ARG A 209 -6.10 3.16 -16.66
CA ARG A 209 -5.17 4.29 -16.78
C ARG A 209 -5.86 5.47 -17.43
N VAL A 210 -5.59 6.65 -16.89
CA VAL A 210 -5.89 7.95 -17.48
C VAL A 210 -4.61 8.78 -17.43
N THR A 211 -4.20 9.32 -18.57
CA THR A 211 -3.03 10.20 -18.66
C THR A 211 -3.50 11.61 -18.98
N TYR A 212 -3.16 12.57 -18.15
CA TYR A 212 -3.46 13.98 -18.33
C TYR A 212 -2.27 14.84 -17.91
N GLN A 213 -1.90 15.82 -18.73
CA GLN A 213 -0.76 16.72 -18.49
C GLN A 213 0.52 16.02 -18.02
N SER A 214 0.88 14.92 -18.67
CA SER A 214 2.05 14.07 -18.38
C SER A 214 2.01 13.36 -17.02
N VAL A 215 0.83 13.23 -16.41
CA VAL A 215 0.61 12.41 -15.21
C VAL A 215 -0.16 11.17 -15.60
N ASP A 216 0.43 10.00 -15.37
CA ASP A 216 -0.26 8.73 -15.48
C ASP A 216 -0.99 8.45 -14.17
N MET A 217 -2.29 8.23 -14.25
CA MET A 217 -3.18 8.02 -13.10
C MET A 217 -3.95 6.70 -13.25
N PHE A 218 -4.12 5.96 -12.16
CA PHE A 218 -4.78 4.67 -12.15
C PHE A 218 -5.89 4.64 -11.10
N TYR A 219 -7.10 4.20 -11.49
CA TYR A 219 -8.29 4.15 -10.63
C TYR A 219 -8.80 2.74 -10.35
N ARG A 220 -8.29 1.73 -11.06
CA ARG A 220 -8.74 0.34 -10.87
C ARG A 220 -7.91 -0.35 -9.80
N LYS A 221 -8.48 -0.47 -8.59
CA LYS A 221 -7.84 -1.13 -7.44
C LYS A 221 -7.53 -2.62 -7.70
N ASP A 222 -8.38 -3.30 -8.47
CA ASP A 222 -8.17 -4.70 -8.87
C ASP A 222 -7.00 -4.91 -9.86
N LYS A 223 -6.44 -3.82 -10.39
CA LYS A 223 -5.35 -3.84 -11.38
C LYS A 223 -4.00 -3.33 -10.84
N ILE A 224 -3.90 -3.06 -9.54
CA ILE A 224 -2.65 -2.52 -8.94
C ILE A 224 -1.44 -3.43 -9.25
N ALA A 225 -1.61 -4.76 -9.18
CA ALA A 225 -0.52 -5.68 -9.52
C ALA A 225 -0.04 -5.54 -10.98
N ASP A 226 -0.95 -5.26 -11.91
CA ASP A 226 -0.61 -5.01 -13.31
C ASP A 226 0.09 -3.65 -13.46
N VAL A 227 -0.36 -2.62 -12.72
CA VAL A 227 0.26 -1.29 -12.68
C VAL A 227 1.70 -1.36 -12.17
N LEU A 228 1.97 -2.14 -11.13
CA LEU A 228 3.33 -2.33 -10.59
C LEU A 228 4.29 -2.95 -11.63
N ARG A 229 3.79 -3.75 -12.57
CA ARG A 229 4.59 -4.33 -13.66
C ARG A 229 4.97 -3.33 -14.75
N LEU A 230 4.35 -2.14 -14.78
CA LEU A 230 4.70 -1.09 -15.75
C LEU A 230 6.07 -0.45 -15.50
N GLY A 231 6.68 -0.74 -14.34
CA GLY A 231 8.06 -0.36 -14.01
C GLY A 231 8.24 1.13 -13.73
N TYR A 232 7.27 1.79 -13.07
CA TYR A 232 7.51 3.10 -12.49
C TYR A 232 8.54 2.98 -11.35
N GLU A 233 9.30 4.04 -11.13
CA GLU A 233 10.24 4.14 -10.01
C GLU A 233 9.52 4.59 -8.73
N PHE A 234 8.42 5.35 -8.89
CA PHE A 234 7.61 5.85 -7.79
C PHE A 234 6.12 5.62 -8.06
N TYR A 235 5.44 5.08 -7.06
CA TYR A 235 3.99 4.90 -7.02
C TYR A 235 3.42 5.75 -5.90
N VAL A 236 2.67 6.80 -6.24
CA VAL A 236 2.03 7.71 -5.28
C VAL A 236 0.58 7.31 -5.11
N TYR A 237 0.23 6.84 -3.93
CA TYR A 237 -1.10 6.36 -3.57
C TYR A 237 -1.88 7.45 -2.84
N ASP A 238 -3.03 7.83 -3.37
CA ASP A 238 -3.99 8.72 -2.71
C ASP A 238 -4.98 7.88 -1.90
N PHE A 239 -4.81 7.89 -0.59
CA PHE A 239 -5.66 7.17 0.35
C PHE A 239 -6.94 7.95 0.73
N GLY A 240 -7.07 9.20 0.29
CA GLY A 240 -8.19 10.06 0.68
C GLY A 240 -8.08 10.54 2.12
N ILE A 241 -9.14 10.39 2.88
CA ILE A 241 -9.23 10.86 4.28
C ILE A 241 -8.74 9.75 5.21
N PHE A 242 -7.88 10.13 6.15
CA PHE A 242 -7.38 9.24 7.19
C PHE A 242 -8.52 8.73 8.06
N ASP A 243 -8.52 7.44 8.36
CA ASP A 243 -9.54 6.74 9.17
C ASP A 243 -10.99 6.84 8.65
N ALA A 244 -11.18 7.24 7.39
CA ALA A 244 -12.49 7.21 6.75
C ALA A 244 -12.87 5.79 6.31
N VAL A 245 -14.15 5.60 5.99
CA VAL A 245 -14.64 4.32 5.43
C VAL A 245 -13.84 3.95 4.18
N GLY A 246 -13.25 2.76 4.19
CA GLY A 246 -12.39 2.25 3.11
C GLY A 246 -10.90 2.61 3.25
N PHE A 247 -10.52 3.40 4.25
CA PHE A 247 -9.11 3.63 4.57
C PHE A 247 -8.51 2.40 5.25
N SER A 248 -7.34 1.97 4.81
CA SER A 248 -6.58 0.88 5.46
C SER A 248 -5.31 1.45 6.07
N LEU A 249 -5.27 1.54 7.39
CA LEU A 249 -4.09 2.02 8.14
C LEU A 249 -2.86 1.15 7.83
N VAL A 250 -3.03 -0.16 7.77
CA VAL A 250 -1.93 -1.08 7.48
C VAL A 250 -1.38 -0.82 6.09
N SER A 251 -2.24 -0.74 5.07
CA SER A 251 -1.81 -0.44 3.71
C SER A 251 -1.12 0.93 3.59
N TYR A 252 -1.54 1.91 4.39
CA TYR A 252 -0.90 3.23 4.48
C TYR A 252 0.49 3.14 5.11
N LEU A 253 0.62 2.45 6.26
CA LEU A 253 1.88 2.30 6.99
C LEU A 253 2.91 1.43 6.26
N GLU A 254 2.49 0.51 5.41
CA GLU A 254 3.37 -0.32 4.58
C GLU A 254 4.12 0.45 3.50
N LYS A 255 3.69 1.65 3.15
CA LYS A 255 4.38 2.42 2.11
C LYS A 255 5.72 2.94 2.63
N ASN A 256 6.69 3.05 1.72
CA ASN A 256 8.04 3.50 2.08
C ASN A 256 8.02 4.90 2.69
N ILE A 257 7.17 5.79 2.17
CA ILE A 257 6.99 7.16 2.65
C ILE A 257 5.51 7.39 2.92
N LYS A 258 5.20 7.94 4.08
CA LYS A 258 3.84 8.26 4.52
C LYS A 258 3.72 9.77 4.65
N VAL A 259 2.73 10.35 3.99
CA VAL A 259 2.46 11.78 4.00
C VAL A 259 1.06 12.03 4.53
N MET A 260 0.95 12.88 5.53
CA MET A 260 -0.32 13.37 6.08
C MET A 260 -0.53 14.83 5.68
N VAL A 261 -1.60 15.12 4.97
CA VAL A 261 -1.99 16.49 4.62
C VAL A 261 -2.88 17.04 5.73
N CYS A 262 -2.41 18.12 6.36
CA CYS A 262 -3.01 18.72 7.56
C CYS A 262 -3.47 20.16 7.32
N GLY A 263 -4.25 20.66 8.26
CA GLY A 263 -4.61 22.06 8.38
C GLY A 263 -4.64 22.50 9.83
N ILE A 264 -4.85 23.80 10.06
CA ILE A 264 -4.80 24.43 11.38
C ILE A 264 -6.17 24.88 11.92
N LYS A 265 -7.24 24.68 11.16
CA LYS A 265 -8.57 25.04 11.64
C LYS A 265 -9.04 24.08 12.73
N PRO A 266 -9.92 24.54 13.64
CA PRO A 266 -10.33 23.71 14.78
C PRO A 266 -10.85 22.31 14.43
N ASN A 267 -11.53 22.17 13.29
CA ASN A 267 -12.02 20.88 12.79
C ASN A 267 -10.93 20.03 12.09
N GLU A 268 -9.78 20.59 11.79
CA GLU A 268 -8.65 19.93 11.12
C GLU A 268 -7.64 19.38 12.15
N VAL A 269 -7.53 20.06 13.29
CA VAL A 269 -6.55 19.74 14.35
C VAL A 269 -6.86 18.41 15.05
N GLY A 270 -8.13 18.01 15.13
CA GLY A 270 -8.55 16.79 15.83
C GLY A 270 -7.86 15.54 15.29
N CYS A 271 -8.01 15.26 14.00
CA CYS A 271 -7.38 14.12 13.34
C CYS A 271 -5.85 14.16 13.44
N MET A 272 -5.25 15.33 13.23
CA MET A 272 -3.80 15.50 13.38
C MET A 272 -3.34 15.14 14.79
N SER A 273 -4.07 15.56 15.84
CA SER A 273 -3.74 15.25 17.22
C SER A 273 -3.81 13.75 17.52
N GLU A 274 -4.77 13.04 16.94
CA GLU A 274 -4.88 11.59 17.04
C GLU A 274 -3.66 10.90 16.42
N VAL A 275 -3.28 11.29 15.22
CA VAL A 275 -2.11 10.75 14.54
C VAL A 275 -0.82 11.06 15.32
N LEU A 276 -0.63 12.28 15.79
CA LEU A 276 0.55 12.66 16.61
C LEU A 276 0.64 11.92 17.94
N SER A 277 -0.49 11.44 18.45
CA SER A 277 -0.55 10.63 19.67
C SER A 277 -0.32 9.14 19.45
N SER A 278 -0.22 8.71 18.18
CA SER A 278 -0.05 7.32 17.79
C SER A 278 1.42 6.87 17.90
N LEU A 279 1.64 5.55 17.89
CA LEU A 279 3.00 4.98 17.90
C LEU A 279 3.72 5.12 16.55
N TYR A 280 2.99 5.40 15.47
CA TYR A 280 3.50 5.51 14.10
C TYR A 280 3.71 6.96 13.64
N ASP A 281 3.47 7.95 14.49
CA ASP A 281 3.65 9.37 14.17
C ASP A 281 5.04 9.70 13.62
N LYS A 282 6.06 8.97 14.14
CA LYS A 282 7.48 9.15 13.77
C LYS A 282 7.83 8.76 12.34
N GLU A 283 6.97 8.04 11.68
CA GLU A 283 7.16 7.58 10.31
C GLU A 283 6.43 8.45 9.29
N ILE A 284 5.73 9.51 9.74
CA ILE A 284 4.86 10.33 8.91
C ILE A 284 5.49 11.70 8.65
N GLU A 285 5.45 12.13 7.40
CA GLU A 285 5.77 13.47 6.93
C GLU A 285 4.48 14.30 6.88
N TYR A 286 4.49 15.49 7.43
CA TYR A 286 3.30 16.34 7.57
C TYR A 286 3.35 17.50 6.59
N ILE A 287 2.33 17.65 5.75
CA ILE A 287 2.18 18.79 4.83
C ILE A 287 0.99 19.64 5.28
N PHE A 288 1.24 20.85 5.71
CA PHE A 288 0.19 21.81 6.05
C PHE A 288 -0.26 22.58 4.82
N SER A 289 -1.55 22.45 4.48
CA SER A 289 -2.21 23.17 3.39
C SER A 289 -2.88 24.43 3.92
N PHE A 290 -3.05 25.42 3.03
CA PHE A 290 -3.77 26.68 3.29
C PHE A 290 -3.24 27.47 4.49
N THR A 291 -1.94 27.37 4.77
CA THR A 291 -1.30 28.04 5.90
C THR A 291 -0.83 29.44 5.52
N HIS A 292 -1.15 30.41 6.35
CA HIS A 292 -0.62 31.77 6.20
C HIS A 292 0.83 31.84 6.68
N GLU A 293 1.64 32.72 6.11
CA GLU A 293 3.07 32.82 6.42
C GLU A 293 3.31 33.14 7.91
N SER A 294 2.43 33.96 8.52
CA SER A 294 2.51 34.29 9.95
C SER A 294 2.35 33.09 10.89
N ASP A 295 1.63 32.05 10.44
CA ASP A 295 1.24 30.93 11.31
C ASP A 295 2.25 29.78 11.27
N LYS A 296 3.15 29.79 10.29
CA LYS A 296 4.13 28.72 10.11
C LYS A 296 5.02 28.49 11.34
N LYS A 297 5.43 29.58 11.99
CA LYS A 297 6.27 29.49 13.20
C LYS A 297 5.53 28.80 14.33
N ASP A 298 4.28 29.18 14.56
CA ASP A 298 3.46 28.62 15.64
C ASP A 298 3.16 27.14 15.37
N ILE A 299 2.94 26.76 14.09
CA ILE A 299 2.78 25.37 13.68
C ILE A 299 4.05 24.55 13.98
N LEU A 300 5.24 25.06 13.63
CA LEU A 300 6.49 24.36 13.91
C LEU A 300 6.73 24.20 15.42
N GLU A 301 6.35 25.18 16.24
CA GLU A 301 6.38 25.06 17.70
C GLU A 301 5.38 23.99 18.20
N LEU A 302 4.16 23.93 17.61
CA LEU A 302 3.16 22.91 17.93
C LEU A 302 3.64 21.50 17.56
N MET A 303 4.29 21.36 16.43
CA MET A 303 4.81 20.08 15.93
C MET A 303 6.03 19.58 16.70
N SER A 304 6.69 20.43 17.51
CA SER A 304 7.76 20.07 18.44
C SER A 304 8.87 19.21 17.77
N ASP A 305 9.02 17.95 18.17
CA ASP A 305 10.00 17.01 17.64
C ASP A 305 9.67 16.52 16.21
N ARG A 306 8.51 16.92 15.63
CA ARG A 306 8.11 16.69 14.24
C ARG A 306 8.37 17.91 13.34
N ALA A 307 8.95 18.99 13.85
CA ALA A 307 9.18 20.20 13.08
C ALA A 307 10.03 19.97 11.82
N GLU A 308 11.01 19.07 11.86
CA GLU A 308 11.85 18.70 10.72
C GLU A 308 11.10 17.87 9.67
N HIS A 309 9.99 17.22 10.07
CA HIS A 309 9.08 16.44 9.23
C HIS A 309 7.82 17.22 8.85
N THR A 310 7.86 18.56 8.97
CA THR A 310 6.73 19.45 8.73
C THR A 310 7.02 20.39 7.57
N PHE A 311 6.13 20.36 6.59
CA PHE A 311 6.25 21.12 5.34
C PHE A 311 4.99 21.96 5.10
N PHE A 312 5.10 22.99 4.27
CA PHE A 312 4.00 23.90 3.99
C PHE A 312 3.72 23.96 2.49
N ALA A 313 2.51 23.54 2.12
CA ALA A 313 2.10 23.55 0.73
C ALA A 313 1.82 24.99 0.26
N PRO A 314 2.38 25.42 -0.88
CA PRO A 314 1.94 26.65 -1.52
C PRO A 314 0.51 26.50 -2.03
N TRP A 315 -0.17 27.63 -2.20
CA TRP A 315 -1.49 27.64 -2.83
C TRP A 315 -1.39 27.12 -4.28
N SER A 316 -2.14 26.08 -4.57
CA SER A 316 -2.25 25.50 -5.91
C SER A 316 -3.72 25.20 -6.22
N PRO A 317 -4.39 26.06 -7.01
CA PRO A 317 -5.79 25.86 -7.38
C PRO A 317 -5.98 24.72 -8.39
N ASP A 318 -4.96 24.43 -9.18
CA ASP A 318 -4.94 23.34 -10.16
C ASP A 318 -3.81 22.35 -9.81
N PRO A 319 -4.12 21.09 -9.50
CA PRO A 319 -3.10 20.09 -9.14
C PRO A 319 -2.13 19.78 -10.27
N PHE A 320 -2.49 20.04 -11.52
CA PHE A 320 -1.66 19.76 -12.69
C PHE A 320 -0.72 20.91 -13.08
N VAL A 321 -0.88 22.07 -12.46
CA VAL A 321 0.06 23.19 -12.64
C VAL A 321 1.19 23.10 -11.65
N TYR A 322 2.36 22.65 -12.12
CA TYR A 322 3.55 22.55 -11.28
C TYR A 322 4.21 23.91 -11.09
N SER A 323 4.56 24.24 -9.85
CA SER A 323 5.32 25.46 -9.51
C SER A 323 6.64 25.10 -8.83
N SER A 324 7.65 25.96 -8.98
CA SER A 324 8.94 25.81 -8.28
C SER A 324 8.77 25.82 -6.76
N GLN A 325 7.83 26.60 -6.23
CA GLN A 325 7.52 26.64 -4.80
C GLN A 325 6.97 25.30 -4.29
N ALA A 326 6.12 24.61 -5.07
CA ALA A 326 5.68 23.25 -4.73
C ALA A 326 6.85 22.27 -4.78
N GLY A 327 7.79 22.48 -5.71
CA GLY A 327 9.00 21.64 -5.81
C GLY A 327 9.92 21.75 -4.59
N GLU A 328 10.09 22.92 -4.01
CA GLU A 328 10.96 23.15 -2.85
C GLU A 328 10.53 22.32 -1.61
N GLN A 329 9.22 22.22 -1.34
CA GLN A 329 8.74 21.39 -0.23
C GLN A 329 9.00 19.91 -0.49
N PHE A 330 8.76 19.43 -1.73
CA PHE A 330 8.98 18.04 -2.06
C PHE A 330 10.47 17.66 -2.14
N GLU A 331 11.35 18.60 -2.48
CA GLU A 331 12.79 18.38 -2.44
C GLU A 331 13.29 18.13 -1.01
N LYS A 332 12.68 18.76 -0.03
CA LYS A 332 13.00 18.54 1.38
C LYS A 332 12.39 17.23 1.90
N LEU A 333 11.13 16.97 1.56
CA LEU A 333 10.40 15.77 1.96
C LEU A 333 10.99 14.51 1.32
N LEU A 334 11.34 14.58 0.03
CA LEU A 334 11.83 13.47 -0.77
C LEU A 334 13.01 13.93 -1.65
N PRO A 335 14.22 14.01 -1.09
CA PRO A 335 15.38 14.43 -1.86
C PRO A 335 15.78 13.35 -2.87
N VAL A 336 15.34 13.50 -4.12
CA VAL A 336 15.72 12.63 -5.23
C VAL A 336 16.75 13.31 -6.12
N SER A 337 17.71 12.55 -6.61
CA SER A 337 18.68 13.04 -7.60
C SER A 337 17.97 13.25 -8.93
N SER A 338 18.26 14.36 -9.62
CA SER A 338 17.74 14.56 -10.97
C SER A 338 18.36 13.55 -11.93
N VAL A 339 17.52 12.90 -12.72
CA VAL A 339 17.94 11.99 -13.78
C VAL A 339 18.15 12.79 -15.07
N GLU A 340 19.35 12.86 -15.58
CA GLU A 340 19.58 13.48 -16.89
C GLU A 340 18.82 12.69 -17.97
N PRO A 341 18.08 13.38 -18.86
CA PRO A 341 17.40 12.69 -19.95
C PRO A 341 18.44 11.98 -20.82
N VAL A 342 18.26 10.69 -21.01
CA VAL A 342 19.10 9.90 -21.91
C VAL A 342 19.01 10.53 -23.30
N LYS A 343 20.06 11.22 -23.73
CA LYS A 343 20.16 11.77 -25.09
C LYS A 343 20.05 10.61 -26.05
N GLU A 344 18.90 10.46 -26.71
CA GLU A 344 18.78 9.52 -27.81
C GLU A 344 19.89 9.81 -28.81
N LYS A 345 20.80 8.85 -28.95
CA LYS A 345 21.84 8.90 -30.00
C LYS A 345 21.11 8.94 -31.33
N LYS A 346 20.97 10.12 -31.95
CA LYS A 346 20.51 10.27 -33.33
C LYS A 346 21.35 9.31 -34.17
N ARG A 347 20.75 8.24 -34.63
CA ARG A 347 21.38 7.35 -35.61
C ARG A 347 21.67 8.19 -36.84
N PHE A 348 22.92 8.55 -37.04
CA PHE A 348 23.40 9.15 -38.28
C PHE A 348 23.14 8.16 -39.43
N ARG A 349 22.12 8.46 -40.25
CA ARG A 349 21.95 7.79 -41.54
C ARG A 349 23.05 8.33 -42.46
N PHE A 350 24.04 7.52 -42.80
CA PHE A 350 24.94 7.81 -43.86
C PHE A 350 24.14 7.92 -45.17
N PRO A 351 24.31 8.99 -45.96
CA PRO A 351 23.71 9.07 -47.28
C PRO A 351 24.39 8.00 -48.17
N GLY A 352 23.54 7.07 -48.66
CA GLY A 352 24.02 6.01 -49.55
C GLY A 352 24.65 6.58 -50.81
N ARG A 353 25.86 6.14 -51.13
CA ARG A 353 26.51 6.39 -52.40
C ARG A 353 25.63 5.85 -53.52
N LYS A 354 25.13 6.74 -54.37
CA LYS A 354 24.57 6.38 -55.69
C LYS A 354 25.74 5.85 -56.54
N LYS A 355 25.58 4.64 -57.07
CA LYS A 355 26.26 4.16 -58.25
C LYS A 355 25.42 4.47 -59.47
#